data_dda16f2a065478ad68c26458c48b6e17
#
_entry.id   dda16f2a065478ad68c26458c48b6e17
#
_cell.length_a   1.000
_cell.length_b   1.000
_cell.length_c   1.000
_cell.angle_alpha   90.00
_cell.angle_beta   90.00
_cell.angle_gamma   90.00
#
_symmetry.space_group_name_H-M   'P 1'
#
loop_
_entity.id
_entity.type
_entity.pdbx_description
1 polymer ?
#
loop_
_entity_poly.entity_id
_entity_poly.type
_entity_poly.pdbx_seq_one_letter_code
_entity_poly.pdbx_strand_id
1 'polypeptide(L)'
;WHIYKDKLYYANKSGVCAKSQTVDGITFTKKSYAANNTNTKSKIKARKIVESITTSKMSRAQKRRACWNYMVRRGRFHYALKYPNLSKKGWQRATALNMLSTKSGNCYSFACGFAALTKEIGDRPVVICGRVSGRRDHASDGMTRHSWVQIGGRNYDPEGQFAGWARGIYGSAGYRVRHSIQRKVVF
;
A
#
# COMPACT_ATOMS: atom_id res chain seq x y z
N TRP A 1 13.06 -0.73 -12.86
CA TRP A 1 13.37 -0.13 -11.55
C TRP A 1 14.53 -0.89 -10.90
N HIS A 2 15.58 -0.19 -10.49
CA HIS A 2 16.75 -0.75 -9.83
C HIS A 2 17.13 0.06 -8.60
N ILE A 3 17.60 -0.62 -7.54
CA ILE A 3 18.19 0.02 -6.37
C ILE A 3 19.68 -0.29 -6.40
N TYR A 4 20.51 0.75 -6.43
CA TYR A 4 21.96 0.63 -6.35
C TYR A 4 22.50 1.68 -5.37
N LYS A 5 23.31 1.26 -4.40
CA LYS A 5 23.85 2.11 -3.32
C LYS A 5 22.76 3.02 -2.72
N ASP A 6 21.62 2.43 -2.35
CA ASP A 6 20.42 3.09 -1.80
C ASP A 6 19.79 4.19 -2.67
N LYS A 7 20.17 4.30 -3.94
CA LYS A 7 19.54 5.17 -4.93
C LYS A 7 18.63 4.36 -5.84
N LEU A 8 17.48 4.93 -6.18
CA LEU A 8 16.50 4.33 -7.07
C LEU A 8 16.73 4.84 -8.49
N TYR A 9 16.79 3.93 -9.45
CA TYR A 9 16.93 4.16 -10.89
C TYR A 9 15.75 3.56 -11.64
N TYR A 10 15.45 4.10 -12.79
CA TYR A 10 14.49 3.53 -13.72
C TYR A 10 15.08 3.53 -15.11
N ALA A 11 15.09 2.38 -15.77
CA ALA A 11 15.36 2.26 -17.19
C ALA A 11 14.08 1.85 -17.93
N ASN A 12 13.84 2.43 -19.10
CA ASN A 12 12.76 2.03 -19.98
C ASN A 12 13.06 0.68 -20.66
N LYS A 13 12.18 0.23 -21.54
CA LYS A 13 12.35 -1.07 -22.24
C LYS A 13 13.60 -1.11 -23.13
N SER A 14 14.08 0.03 -23.62
CA SER A 14 15.31 0.15 -24.42
C SER A 14 16.56 0.33 -23.57
N GLY A 15 16.48 0.17 -22.25
CA GLY A 15 17.61 0.31 -21.33
C GLY A 15 17.99 1.76 -20.98
N VAL A 16 17.29 2.76 -21.52
CA VAL A 16 17.59 4.18 -21.27
C VAL A 16 17.11 4.60 -19.89
N CYS A 17 18.04 5.14 -19.09
CA CYS A 17 17.74 5.62 -17.74
C CYS A 17 16.95 6.93 -17.74
N ALA A 18 15.97 7.04 -16.85
CA ALA A 18 15.22 8.26 -16.63
C ALA A 18 16.15 9.35 -16.08
N LYS A 19 16.09 10.56 -16.68
CA LYS A 19 16.91 11.73 -16.33
C LYS A 19 16.05 12.98 -16.43
N SER A 20 16.08 13.84 -15.42
CA SER A 20 15.33 15.11 -15.41
C SER A 20 13.83 14.97 -15.78
N GLN A 21 13.19 13.87 -15.38
CA GLN A 21 11.79 13.59 -15.69
C GLN A 21 11.09 12.90 -14.51
N THR A 22 9.78 12.76 -14.60
CA THR A 22 8.97 12.04 -13.60
C THR A 22 8.39 10.77 -14.23
N VAL A 23 8.59 9.62 -13.58
CA VAL A 23 8.03 8.33 -13.97
C VAL A 23 7.29 7.74 -12.77
N ASP A 24 6.00 7.41 -12.93
CA ASP A 24 5.15 6.84 -11.87
C ASP A 24 5.18 7.65 -10.56
N GLY A 25 5.17 8.98 -10.67
CA GLY A 25 5.22 9.90 -9.52
C GLY A 25 6.57 9.98 -8.81
N ILE A 26 7.62 9.40 -9.38
CA ILE A 26 9.01 9.49 -8.92
C ILE A 26 9.78 10.45 -9.83
N THR A 27 10.32 11.52 -9.27
CA THR A 27 11.11 12.52 -10.01
C THR A 27 12.58 12.11 -10.03
N PHE A 28 13.19 12.12 -11.22
CA PHE A 28 14.58 11.78 -11.44
C PHE A 28 15.44 13.04 -11.62
N THR A 29 16.63 13.01 -11.04
CA THR A 29 17.62 14.08 -11.12
C THR A 29 18.35 14.09 -12.46
N LYS A 30 19.16 15.12 -12.72
CA LYS A 30 20.10 15.17 -13.86
C LYS A 30 21.12 14.02 -13.84
N LYS A 31 21.37 13.40 -12.68
CA LYS A 31 22.27 12.25 -12.50
C LYS A 31 21.57 10.89 -12.60
N SER A 32 20.35 10.85 -13.17
CA SER A 32 19.55 9.65 -13.44
C SER A 32 19.14 8.82 -12.21
N TYR A 33 19.25 9.31 -10.99
CA TYR A 33 18.66 8.68 -9.81
C TYR A 33 17.48 9.52 -9.29
N ALA A 34 16.57 8.84 -8.61
CA ALA A 34 15.37 9.47 -8.06
C ALA A 34 15.71 10.49 -6.96
N ALA A 35 14.99 11.61 -6.97
CA ALA A 35 15.12 12.63 -5.92
C ALA A 35 14.81 12.03 -4.53
N ASN A 36 15.55 12.43 -3.52
CA ASN A 36 15.39 11.95 -2.15
C ASN A 36 14.16 12.61 -1.49
N ASN A 37 13.00 12.00 -1.68
CA ASN A 37 11.73 12.46 -1.11
C ASN A 37 10.90 11.27 -0.61
N THR A 38 9.75 11.56 0.00
CA THR A 38 8.85 10.56 0.57
C THR A 38 8.40 9.51 -0.45
N ASN A 39 8.09 9.90 -1.68
CA ASN A 39 7.65 8.98 -2.72
C ASN A 39 8.75 7.97 -3.06
N THR A 40 9.98 8.45 -3.24
CA THR A 40 11.15 7.60 -3.51
C THR A 40 11.45 6.67 -2.35
N LYS A 41 11.46 7.18 -1.11
CA LYS A 41 11.68 6.38 0.11
C LYS A 41 10.62 5.29 0.26
N SER A 42 9.34 5.62 0.02
CA SER A 42 8.23 4.67 0.07
C SER A 42 8.42 3.54 -0.95
N LYS A 43 8.76 3.87 -2.19
CA LYS A 43 9.00 2.90 -3.26
C LYS A 43 10.22 2.01 -2.96
N ILE A 44 11.33 2.57 -2.54
CA ILE A 44 12.53 1.79 -2.14
C ILE A 44 12.18 0.81 -1.01
N LYS A 45 11.46 1.28 0.03
CA LYS A 45 11.08 0.43 1.16
C LYS A 45 10.17 -0.72 0.73
N ALA A 46 9.15 -0.44 -0.07
CA ALA A 46 8.23 -1.45 -0.58
C ALA A 46 8.97 -2.47 -1.46
N ARG A 47 9.81 -2.00 -2.37
CA ARG A 47 10.58 -2.84 -3.29
C ARG A 47 11.54 -3.78 -2.55
N LYS A 48 12.33 -3.29 -1.60
CA LYS A 48 13.22 -4.12 -0.76
C LYS A 48 12.44 -5.22 -0.03
N ILE A 49 11.23 -4.92 0.47
CA ILE A 49 10.38 -5.92 1.12
C ILE A 49 9.91 -6.95 0.09
N VAL A 50 9.38 -6.52 -1.06
CA VAL A 50 8.89 -7.43 -2.10
C VAL A 50 10.01 -8.35 -2.57
N GLU A 51 11.20 -7.84 -2.81
CA GLU A 51 12.37 -8.63 -3.19
C GLU A 51 12.76 -9.67 -2.13
N SER A 52 12.56 -9.38 -0.85
CA SER A 52 12.85 -10.32 0.25
C SER A 52 11.79 -11.42 0.47
N ILE A 53 10.57 -11.23 -0.07
CA ILE A 53 9.45 -12.17 0.15
C ILE A 53 8.96 -12.85 -1.12
N THR A 54 9.56 -12.54 -2.27
CA THR A 54 9.17 -13.10 -3.58
C THR A 54 10.39 -13.54 -4.39
N THR A 55 10.15 -14.41 -5.37
CA THR A 55 11.17 -14.84 -6.33
C THR A 55 10.72 -14.53 -7.76
N SER A 56 11.66 -14.60 -8.72
CA SER A 56 11.36 -14.43 -10.16
C SER A 56 10.39 -15.52 -10.67
N LYS A 57 10.44 -16.72 -10.11
CA LYS A 57 9.60 -17.88 -10.50
C LYS A 57 8.14 -17.75 -10.06
N MET A 58 7.82 -16.86 -9.11
CA MET A 58 6.45 -16.66 -8.62
C MET A 58 5.59 -15.92 -9.66
N SER A 59 4.38 -16.41 -9.89
CA SER A 59 3.33 -15.69 -10.61
C SER A 59 2.93 -14.40 -9.85
N ARG A 60 2.28 -13.47 -10.56
CA ARG A 60 1.77 -12.23 -9.92
C ARG A 60 0.80 -12.54 -8.77
N ALA A 61 -0.04 -13.57 -8.92
CA ALA A 61 -0.97 -13.99 -7.86
C ALA A 61 -0.22 -14.51 -6.62
N GLN A 62 0.82 -15.32 -6.80
CA GLN A 62 1.67 -15.81 -5.71
C GLN A 62 2.40 -14.66 -5.02
N LYS A 63 2.97 -13.71 -5.77
CA LYS A 63 3.59 -12.50 -5.22
C LYS A 63 2.60 -11.66 -4.42
N ARG A 64 1.35 -11.48 -4.92
CA ARG A 64 0.30 -10.77 -4.19
C ARG A 64 -0.07 -11.49 -2.89
N ARG A 65 -0.12 -12.83 -2.89
CA ARG A 65 -0.35 -13.61 -1.68
C ARG A 65 0.81 -13.44 -0.69
N ALA A 66 2.05 -13.39 -1.16
CA ALA A 66 3.20 -13.13 -0.31
C ALA A 66 3.14 -11.73 0.33
N CYS A 67 2.78 -10.70 -0.44
CA CYS A 67 2.55 -9.34 0.08
C CYS A 67 1.44 -9.32 1.15
N TRP A 68 0.34 -10.04 0.91
CA TRP A 68 -0.73 -10.21 1.88
C TRP A 68 -0.25 -10.84 3.17
N ASN A 69 0.38 -12.02 3.06
CA ASN A 69 0.89 -12.77 4.21
C ASN A 69 1.90 -11.95 5.02
N TYR A 70 2.69 -11.11 4.33
CA TYR A 70 3.58 -10.16 4.99
C TYR A 70 2.81 -9.17 5.86
N MET A 71 1.71 -8.58 5.34
CA MET A 71 0.94 -7.55 6.05
C MET A 71 0.08 -8.10 7.19
N VAL A 72 -0.46 -9.31 7.06
CA VAL A 72 -1.39 -9.88 8.06
C VAL A 72 -0.70 -10.77 9.11
N ARG A 73 0.63 -10.95 9.03
CA ARG A 73 1.38 -11.80 9.96
C ARG A 73 1.34 -11.23 11.37
N ARG A 74 0.76 -11.98 12.29
CA ARG A 74 0.73 -11.66 13.72
C ARG A 74 2.16 -11.50 14.27
N GLY A 75 2.34 -10.60 15.22
CA GLY A 75 3.64 -10.27 15.83
C GLY A 75 4.57 -9.40 14.97
N ARG A 76 4.21 -9.13 13.69
CA ARG A 76 5.01 -8.24 12.83
C ARG A 76 4.58 -6.79 12.88
N PHE A 77 3.29 -6.55 13.04
CA PHE A 77 2.71 -5.21 13.08
C PHE A 77 1.95 -4.98 14.38
N HIS A 78 1.80 -3.71 14.72
CA HIS A 78 1.04 -3.25 15.89
C HIS A 78 -0.04 -2.28 15.43
N TYR A 79 -1.24 -2.37 16.02
CA TYR A 79 -2.30 -1.42 15.76
C TYR A 79 -2.05 -0.13 16.56
N ALA A 80 -2.15 1.03 15.89
CA ALA A 80 -2.02 2.35 16.51
C ALA A 80 -2.98 3.34 15.85
N LEU A 81 -3.74 4.09 16.66
CA LEU A 81 -4.73 5.08 16.22
C LEU A 81 -4.04 6.37 15.76
N LYS A 82 -3.39 6.33 14.60
CA LYS A 82 -2.80 7.51 13.98
C LYS A 82 -3.37 7.70 12.58
N TYR A 83 -4.32 8.61 12.44
CA TYR A 83 -4.97 8.90 11.15
C TYR A 83 -4.09 9.79 10.28
N PRO A 84 -3.96 9.48 8.97
CA PRO A 84 -3.31 10.36 8.02
C PRO A 84 -4.18 11.60 7.74
N ASN A 85 -3.54 12.71 7.40
CA ASN A 85 -4.23 13.86 6.84
C ASN A 85 -4.57 13.56 5.36
N LEU A 86 -5.81 13.19 5.07
CA LEU A 86 -6.27 12.78 3.75
C LEU A 86 -6.27 13.93 2.72
N SER A 87 -6.25 15.19 3.16
CA SER A 87 -6.17 16.36 2.27
C SER A 87 -4.76 16.62 1.75
N LYS A 88 -3.74 16.08 2.41
CA LYS A 88 -2.34 16.27 2.01
C LYS A 88 -2.03 15.44 0.76
N LYS A 89 -1.54 16.08 -0.31
CA LYS A 89 -1.09 15.38 -1.53
C LYS A 89 -0.01 14.33 -1.18
N GLY A 90 -0.17 13.11 -1.69
CA GLY A 90 0.79 12.02 -1.46
C GLY A 90 0.70 11.38 -0.07
N TRP A 91 -0.35 11.66 0.70
CA TRP A 91 -0.56 11.10 2.04
C TRP A 91 -0.47 9.57 2.06
N GLN A 92 -0.98 8.89 1.01
CA GLN A 92 -0.98 7.44 0.92
C GLN A 92 0.45 6.85 0.88
N ARG A 93 1.37 7.51 0.17
CA ARG A 93 2.78 7.08 0.11
C ARG A 93 3.53 7.35 1.41
N ALA A 94 3.25 8.49 2.06
CA ALA A 94 3.79 8.79 3.39
C ALA A 94 3.31 7.79 4.44
N THR A 95 2.01 7.43 4.39
CA THR A 95 1.39 6.45 5.29
C THR A 95 1.98 5.05 5.06
N ALA A 96 2.16 4.65 3.80
CA ALA A 96 2.81 3.38 3.45
C ALA A 96 4.26 3.33 3.96
N LEU A 97 5.04 4.38 3.74
CA LEU A 97 6.42 4.48 4.23
C LEU A 97 6.48 4.33 5.74
N ASN A 98 5.62 5.07 6.47
CA ASN A 98 5.55 4.99 7.92
C ASN A 98 5.23 3.55 8.37
N MET A 99 4.14 2.94 7.85
CA MET A 99 3.73 1.59 8.20
C MET A 99 4.82 0.54 7.95
N LEU A 100 5.43 0.57 6.77
CA LEU A 100 6.46 -0.39 6.40
C LEU A 100 7.77 -0.20 7.16
N SER A 101 8.01 0.98 7.74
CA SER A 101 9.19 1.30 8.53
C SER A 101 8.98 1.03 10.02
N THR A 102 7.92 1.57 10.61
CA THR A 102 7.65 1.50 12.05
C THR A 102 6.90 0.24 12.46
N LYS A 103 6.28 -0.46 11.49
CA LYS A 103 5.41 -1.62 11.73
C LYS A 103 4.18 -1.30 12.60
N SER A 104 3.77 -0.05 12.63
CA SER A 104 2.67 0.41 13.48
C SER A 104 1.74 1.34 12.72
N GLY A 105 0.42 1.17 12.90
CA GLY A 105 -0.59 2.01 12.27
C GLY A 105 -2.00 1.44 12.35
N ASN A 106 -2.94 2.15 11.72
CA ASN A 106 -4.36 1.80 11.66
C ASN A 106 -4.76 1.21 10.29
N CYS A 107 -6.06 1.07 10.04
CA CYS A 107 -6.61 0.57 8.78
C CYS A 107 -6.05 1.28 7.53
N TYR A 108 -5.90 2.61 7.55
CA TYR A 108 -5.26 3.36 6.45
C TYR A 108 -3.80 2.94 6.24
N SER A 109 -3.08 2.67 7.32
CA SER A 109 -1.68 2.26 7.27
C SER A 109 -1.54 0.85 6.69
N PHE A 110 -2.39 -0.08 7.10
CA PHE A 110 -2.44 -1.43 6.53
C PHE A 110 -2.81 -1.41 5.03
N ALA A 111 -3.84 -0.64 4.65
CA ALA A 111 -4.25 -0.49 3.25
C ALA A 111 -3.14 0.12 2.40
N CYS A 112 -2.54 1.23 2.83
CA CYS A 112 -1.44 1.88 2.11
C CYS A 112 -0.18 1.01 2.03
N GLY A 113 0.15 0.29 3.10
CA GLY A 113 1.27 -0.66 3.12
C GLY A 113 1.09 -1.78 2.11
N PHE A 114 -0.09 -2.41 2.09
CA PHE A 114 -0.42 -3.46 1.11
C PHE A 114 -0.44 -2.91 -0.33
N ALA A 115 -1.02 -1.73 -0.55
CA ALA A 115 -1.03 -1.07 -1.85
C ALA A 115 0.39 -0.79 -2.36
N ALA A 116 1.29 -0.31 -1.49
CA ALA A 116 2.68 -0.08 -1.86
C ALA A 116 3.39 -1.36 -2.30
N LEU A 117 3.21 -2.47 -1.56
CA LEU A 117 3.81 -3.76 -1.90
C LEU A 117 3.27 -4.31 -3.23
N THR A 118 1.94 -4.26 -3.42
CA THR A 118 1.31 -4.81 -4.63
C THR A 118 1.58 -3.96 -5.87
N LYS A 119 1.81 -2.66 -5.70
CA LYS A 119 2.30 -1.79 -6.80
C LYS A 119 3.64 -2.27 -7.35
N GLU A 120 4.57 -2.73 -6.49
CA GLU A 120 5.90 -3.20 -6.90
C GLU A 120 5.88 -4.53 -7.66
N ILE A 121 4.82 -5.31 -7.56
CA ILE A 121 4.62 -6.54 -8.36
C ILE A 121 3.82 -6.31 -9.65
N GLY A 122 3.53 -5.04 -9.98
CA GLY A 122 2.82 -4.65 -11.21
C GLY A 122 1.30 -4.63 -11.10
N ASP A 123 0.72 -4.65 -9.90
CA ASP A 123 -0.70 -4.39 -9.69
C ASP A 123 -1.02 -2.89 -9.82
N ARG A 124 -2.31 -2.58 -9.95
CA ARG A 124 -2.85 -1.21 -9.94
C ARG A 124 -3.79 -1.04 -8.73
N PRO A 125 -3.23 -0.93 -7.52
CA PRO A 125 -4.04 -0.83 -6.31
C PRO A 125 -4.71 0.53 -6.19
N VAL A 126 -5.96 0.50 -5.71
CA VAL A 126 -6.74 1.67 -5.32
C VAL A 126 -7.01 1.57 -3.83
N VAL A 127 -6.56 2.54 -3.06
CA VAL A 127 -6.89 2.65 -1.64
C VAL A 127 -8.29 3.23 -1.52
N ILE A 128 -9.16 2.51 -0.85
CA ILE A 128 -10.52 2.93 -0.56
C ILE A 128 -10.53 3.57 0.83
N CYS A 129 -11.02 4.80 0.91
CA CYS A 129 -11.35 5.46 2.16
C CYS A 129 -12.87 5.43 2.29
N GLY A 130 -13.38 4.88 3.37
CA GLY A 130 -14.80 4.70 3.57
C GLY A 130 -15.16 4.52 5.02
N ARG A 131 -16.33 3.93 5.23
CA ARG A 131 -16.85 3.57 6.55
C ARG A 131 -17.38 2.15 6.53
N VAL A 132 -17.29 1.47 7.65
CA VAL A 132 -17.83 0.13 7.86
C VAL A 132 -18.66 0.11 9.14
N SER A 133 -19.52 -0.91 9.31
CA SER A 133 -20.19 -1.15 10.60
C SER A 133 -19.17 -1.22 11.72
N GLY A 134 -19.37 -0.46 12.78
CA GLY A 134 -18.47 -0.41 13.93
C GLY A 134 -18.75 0.80 14.83
N ARG A 135 -18.31 0.70 16.08
CA ARG A 135 -18.61 1.70 17.13
C ARG A 135 -17.40 2.60 17.50
N ARG A 136 -16.25 2.40 16.88
CA ARG A 136 -15.02 3.11 17.28
C ARG A 136 -15.12 4.63 17.17
N ASP A 137 -15.84 5.14 16.17
CA ASP A 137 -16.00 6.58 15.96
C ASP A 137 -17.21 7.18 16.69
N HIS A 138 -17.96 6.36 17.48
CA HIS A 138 -19.16 6.76 18.22
C HIS A 138 -20.21 7.51 17.38
N ALA A 139 -20.25 7.26 16.07
CA ALA A 139 -21.21 7.88 15.17
C ALA A 139 -22.61 7.28 15.33
N SER A 140 -23.66 8.12 15.27
CA SER A 140 -25.08 7.74 15.48
C SER A 140 -25.59 6.70 14.48
N ASP A 141 -24.99 6.63 13.28
CA ASP A 141 -25.33 5.65 12.24
C ASP A 141 -24.68 4.27 12.42
N GLY A 142 -23.94 4.07 13.51
CA GLY A 142 -23.24 2.82 13.80
C GLY A 142 -22.10 2.49 12.85
N MET A 143 -21.57 3.50 12.15
CA MET A 143 -20.48 3.33 11.20
C MET A 143 -19.17 3.97 11.70
N THR A 144 -18.05 3.34 11.39
CA THR A 144 -16.70 3.83 11.73
C THR A 144 -15.85 3.98 10.48
N ARG A 145 -14.93 4.93 10.49
CA ARG A 145 -13.94 5.13 9.41
C ARG A 145 -13.12 3.86 9.18
N HIS A 146 -12.94 3.54 7.91
CA HIS A 146 -12.14 2.38 7.52
C HIS A 146 -11.47 2.59 6.17
N SER A 147 -10.44 1.78 5.91
CA SER A 147 -9.73 1.80 4.64
C SER A 147 -9.30 0.38 4.25
N TRP A 148 -9.47 0.08 2.97
CA TRP A 148 -9.07 -1.20 2.37
C TRP A 148 -8.52 -0.98 0.96
N VAL A 149 -8.20 -2.03 0.22
CA VAL A 149 -7.63 -1.94 -1.12
C VAL A 149 -8.51 -2.64 -2.14
N GLN A 150 -8.65 -2.05 -3.33
CA GLN A 150 -9.18 -2.72 -4.52
C GLN A 150 -8.06 -2.92 -5.55
N ILE A 151 -8.01 -4.14 -6.14
CA ILE A 151 -7.12 -4.48 -7.25
C ILE A 151 -7.95 -5.26 -8.26
N GLY A 152 -8.09 -4.73 -9.49
CA GLY A 152 -8.90 -5.36 -10.52
C GLY A 152 -10.36 -5.61 -10.10
N GLY A 153 -10.97 -4.67 -9.39
CA GLY A 153 -12.34 -4.78 -8.89
C GLY A 153 -12.54 -5.69 -7.67
N ARG A 154 -11.48 -6.37 -7.20
CA ARG A 154 -11.54 -7.25 -6.03
C ARG A 154 -11.05 -6.56 -4.77
N ASN A 155 -11.65 -6.90 -3.64
CA ASN A 155 -11.39 -6.27 -2.35
C ASN A 155 -10.35 -7.06 -1.52
N TYR A 156 -9.49 -6.31 -0.84
CA TYR A 156 -8.44 -6.80 0.05
C TYR A 156 -8.43 -5.94 1.31
N ASP A 157 -8.69 -6.54 2.47
CA ASP A 157 -8.69 -5.84 3.75
C ASP A 157 -7.67 -6.47 4.72
N PRO A 158 -6.40 -6.06 4.63
CA PRO A 158 -5.37 -6.63 5.50
C PRO A 158 -5.54 -6.27 6.98
N GLU A 159 -6.13 -5.11 7.31
CA GLU A 159 -6.39 -4.76 8.71
C GLU A 159 -7.53 -5.60 9.28
N GLY A 160 -8.65 -5.77 8.56
CA GLY A 160 -9.74 -6.61 9.00
C GLY A 160 -9.32 -8.06 9.25
N GLN A 161 -8.43 -8.59 8.41
CA GLN A 161 -7.82 -9.91 8.61
C GLN A 161 -6.88 -9.92 9.81
N PHE A 162 -6.01 -8.93 9.95
CA PHE A 162 -5.05 -8.80 11.04
C PHE A 162 -5.75 -8.69 12.40
N ALA A 163 -6.75 -7.83 12.49
CA ALA A 163 -7.55 -7.59 13.72
C ALA A 163 -8.58 -8.70 13.98
N GLY A 164 -8.89 -9.53 12.98
CA GLY A 164 -9.78 -10.70 13.11
C GLY A 164 -11.28 -10.41 13.01
N TRP A 165 -11.69 -9.16 12.75
CA TRP A 165 -13.11 -8.79 12.63
C TRP A 165 -13.67 -8.94 11.20
N ALA A 166 -12.82 -8.92 10.17
CA ALA A 166 -13.22 -9.10 8.76
C ALA A 166 -12.34 -10.17 8.08
N ARG A 167 -12.57 -11.44 8.43
CA ARG A 167 -11.82 -12.56 7.84
C ARG A 167 -12.27 -12.84 6.40
N GLY A 168 -11.34 -13.31 5.58
CA GLY A 168 -11.62 -13.79 4.22
C GLY A 168 -11.79 -12.69 3.17
N ILE A 169 -11.46 -11.43 3.45
CA ILE A 169 -11.45 -10.36 2.44
C ILE A 169 -10.06 -10.30 1.77
N TYR A 170 -9.73 -11.35 1.06
CA TYR A 170 -8.59 -11.44 0.16
C TYR A 170 -9.08 -11.73 -1.25
N GLY A 171 -9.12 -10.73 -2.12
CA GLY A 171 -9.56 -10.88 -3.50
C GLY A 171 -11.05 -11.19 -3.65
N SER A 172 -11.88 -10.79 -2.69
CA SER A 172 -13.32 -11.03 -2.75
C SER A 172 -14.00 -10.08 -3.73
N ALA A 173 -14.98 -10.58 -4.50
CA ALA A 173 -15.76 -9.77 -5.42
C ALA A 173 -16.60 -8.72 -4.68
N GLY A 174 -17.23 -9.10 -3.56
CA GLY A 174 -17.95 -8.19 -2.66
C GLY A 174 -17.16 -7.87 -1.40
N TYR A 175 -17.44 -6.70 -0.82
CA TYR A 175 -16.97 -6.36 0.52
C TYR A 175 -18.09 -6.76 1.50
N ARG A 176 -17.90 -7.87 2.23
CA ARG A 176 -18.95 -8.57 2.98
C ARG A 176 -19.44 -7.84 4.24
N VAL A 177 -18.86 -6.72 4.59
CA VAL A 177 -19.26 -5.90 5.73
C VAL A 177 -20.11 -4.73 5.20
N ARG A 178 -21.16 -4.32 5.92
CA ARG A 178 -21.90 -3.09 5.59
C ARG A 178 -20.92 -1.94 5.52
N HIS A 179 -20.87 -1.24 4.39
CA HIS A 179 -19.88 -0.22 4.12
C HIS A 179 -20.42 0.91 3.24
N SER A 180 -19.73 2.03 3.27
CA SER A 180 -19.86 3.11 2.31
C SER A 180 -18.49 3.56 1.82
N ILE A 181 -18.38 3.88 0.54
CA ILE A 181 -17.14 4.42 -0.06
C ILE A 181 -17.26 5.93 -0.12
N GLN A 182 -16.31 6.63 0.49
CA GLN A 182 -16.25 8.08 0.50
C GLN A 182 -15.21 8.60 -0.52
N ARG A 183 -14.11 7.87 -0.71
CA ARG A 183 -13.04 8.28 -1.61
C ARG A 183 -12.26 7.07 -2.15
N LYS A 184 -11.84 7.16 -3.41
CA LYS A 184 -10.92 6.23 -4.07
C LYS A 184 -9.63 6.95 -4.39
N VAL A 185 -8.49 6.38 -4.02
CA VAL A 185 -7.17 6.96 -4.24
C VAL A 185 -6.28 5.96 -4.96
N VAL A 186 -5.92 6.26 -6.20
CA VAL A 186 -4.94 5.45 -6.95
C VAL A 186 -3.58 5.57 -6.26
N PHE A 187 -2.92 4.44 -6.08
CA PHE A 187 -1.64 4.40 -5.38
C PHE A 187 -0.45 4.57 -6.35
#